data_0fa50acdfd0a9af7d15ac57f285bf8a2
#
_entry.id   0fa50acdfd0a9af7d15ac57f285bf8a2
#
_cell.length_a   1.000
_cell.length_b   1.000
_cell.length_c   1.000
_cell.angle_alpha   90.00
_cell.angle_beta   90.00
_cell.angle_gamma   90.00
#
_symmetry.space_group_name_H-M   'P 1'
#
loop_
_entity.id
_entity.type
_entity.pdbx_description
1 polymer ?
#
loop_
_entity_poly.entity_id
_entity_poly.type
_entity_poly.pdbx_seq_one_letter_code
_entity_poly.pdbx_strand_id
1 'polypeptide(L)' 'MSEQTFVDAVLAGLASTDDVDDWIERWHTTDTGDTELHEFLGLLETEMESWLQSGETLEQIIARRNNRA' A
#
# COMPACT_ATOMS: atom_id res chain seq x y z
N MET A 1 19.31 -0.63 -4.53
CA MET A 1 18.12 -0.93 -5.30
C MET A 1 16.88 -0.95 -4.42
N SER A 2 15.95 -0.11 -4.70
CA SER A 2 14.75 -0.05 -3.87
C SER A 2 13.73 -1.08 -4.34
N GLU A 3 13.08 -1.71 -3.39
CA GLU A 3 12.02 -2.63 -3.71
C GLU A 3 10.76 -1.85 -4.03
N GLN A 4 10.01 -2.35 -5.00
CA GLN A 4 8.75 -1.74 -5.36
C GLN A 4 7.71 -2.07 -4.30
N THR A 5 7.04 -1.04 -3.79
CA THR A 5 5.95 -1.24 -2.84
C THR A 5 4.65 -1.50 -3.61
N PHE A 6 3.61 -1.88 -2.86
CA PHE A 6 2.30 -2.05 -3.46
C PHE A 6 1.81 -0.77 -4.13
N VAL A 7 1.96 0.36 -3.45
CA VAL A 7 1.54 1.65 -4.00
C VAL A 7 2.30 1.96 -5.29
N ASP A 8 3.62 1.73 -5.29
CA ASP A 8 4.42 1.95 -6.47
C ASP A 8 3.95 1.07 -7.64
N ALA A 9 3.61 -0.18 -7.35
CA ALA A 9 3.13 -1.10 -8.38
C ALA A 9 1.81 -0.63 -8.95
N VAL A 10 0.92 -0.15 -8.11
CA VAL A 10 -0.37 0.36 -8.58
C VAL A 10 -0.19 1.60 -9.44
N LEU A 11 0.67 2.52 -9.01
CA LEU A 11 0.92 3.74 -9.77
C LEU A 11 1.59 3.45 -11.11
N ALA A 12 2.37 2.38 -11.17
CA ALA A 12 3.03 1.98 -12.42
C ALA A 12 2.12 1.16 -13.34
N GLY A 13 0.92 0.82 -12.87
CA GLY A 13 0.00 0.01 -13.66
C GLY A 13 0.30 -1.47 -13.63
N LEU A 14 1.13 -1.92 -12.70
CA LEU A 14 1.53 -3.32 -12.59
C LEU A 14 0.64 -4.10 -11.64
N ALA A 15 -0.14 -3.42 -10.80
CA ALA A 15 -1.04 -4.05 -9.86
C ALA A 15 -2.29 -3.21 -9.73
N SER A 16 -3.36 -3.80 -9.21
CA SER A 16 -4.58 -3.07 -8.93
C SER A 16 -4.80 -3.04 -7.42
N THR A 17 -5.70 -2.17 -6.98
CA THR A 17 -6.00 -2.07 -5.56
C THR A 17 -6.62 -3.35 -5.01
N ASP A 18 -7.23 -4.16 -5.88
CA ASP A 18 -7.77 -5.45 -5.47
C ASP A 18 -6.68 -6.45 -5.10
N ASP A 19 -5.46 -6.20 -5.54
CA ASP A 19 -4.34 -7.09 -5.23
C ASP A 19 -3.80 -6.89 -3.82
N VAL A 20 -4.34 -5.94 -3.07
CA VAL A 20 -3.84 -5.65 -1.72
C VAL A 20 -3.88 -6.88 -0.82
N ASP A 21 -4.90 -7.72 -0.97
CA ASP A 21 -5.01 -8.92 -0.15
C ASP A 21 -3.82 -9.85 -0.38
N ASP A 22 -3.38 -9.98 -1.62
CA ASP A 22 -2.22 -10.79 -1.94
C ASP A 22 -0.95 -10.23 -1.30
N TRP A 23 -0.82 -8.91 -1.30
CA TRP A 23 0.33 -8.26 -0.71
C TRP A 23 0.34 -8.41 0.81
N ILE A 24 -0.83 -8.32 1.43
CA ILE A 24 -0.97 -8.51 2.87
C ILE A 24 -0.59 -9.95 3.23
N GLU A 25 -1.04 -10.90 2.44
CA GLU A 25 -0.72 -12.30 2.66
C GLU A 25 0.78 -12.55 2.55
N ARG A 26 1.43 -11.93 1.59
CA ARG A 26 2.89 -12.01 1.47
C ARG A 26 3.59 -11.46 2.69
N TRP A 27 3.08 -10.36 3.21
CA TRP A 27 3.65 -9.77 4.41
C TRP A 27 3.55 -10.71 5.60
N HIS A 28 2.41 -11.41 5.72
CA HIS A 28 2.21 -12.38 6.79
C HIS A 28 3.12 -13.60 6.66
N THR A 29 3.38 -14.05 5.45
CA THR A 29 4.13 -15.28 5.22
C THR A 29 5.62 -15.04 5.03
N THR A 30 6.03 -13.82 4.76
CA THR A 30 7.43 -13.47 4.56
C THR A 30 7.98 -12.91 5.87
N ASP A 31 9.20 -13.32 6.20
CA ASP A 31 9.86 -12.79 7.38
C ASP A 31 10.39 -11.40 7.04
N THR A 32 9.59 -10.40 7.32
CA THR A 32 9.94 -9.00 7.01
C THR A 32 10.64 -8.31 8.17
N GLY A 33 10.89 -9.04 9.25
CA GLY A 33 11.53 -8.46 10.42
C GLY A 33 10.64 -7.43 11.08
N ASP A 34 11.14 -6.22 11.22
CA ASP A 34 10.41 -5.14 11.88
C ASP A 34 9.57 -4.30 10.93
N THR A 35 9.46 -4.69 9.69
CA THR A 35 8.70 -3.91 8.71
C THR A 35 7.21 -3.99 9.02
N GLU A 36 6.60 -2.84 9.20
CA GLU A 36 5.16 -2.77 9.44
C GLU A 36 4.40 -2.88 8.13
N LEU A 37 3.11 -3.24 8.22
CA LEU A 37 2.30 -3.44 7.02
C LEU A 37 2.24 -2.20 6.15
N HIS A 38 2.04 -1.03 6.75
CA HIS A 38 1.95 0.19 5.94
C HIS A 38 3.27 0.49 5.22
N GLU A 39 4.39 0.18 5.84
CA GLU A 39 5.69 0.34 5.19
C GLU A 39 5.85 -0.64 4.03
N PHE A 40 5.41 -1.86 4.24
CA PHE A 40 5.48 -2.89 3.20
C PHE A 40 4.64 -2.49 1.98
N LEU A 41 3.48 -1.90 2.22
CA LEU A 41 2.60 -1.46 1.14
C LEU A 41 3.00 -0.11 0.56
N GLY A 42 3.84 0.64 1.26
CA GLY A 42 4.26 1.96 0.80
C GLY A 42 3.30 3.07 1.17
N LEU A 43 2.46 2.83 2.17
CA LEU A 43 1.53 3.85 2.66
C LEU A 43 2.15 4.61 3.83
N LEU A 44 1.69 5.84 4.00
CA LEU A 44 2.02 6.58 5.21
C LEU A 44 1.14 6.06 6.36
N GLU A 45 1.62 6.24 7.58
CA GLU A 45 0.85 5.81 8.74
C GLU A 45 -0.54 6.44 8.76
N THR A 46 -0.62 7.73 8.42
CA THR A 46 -1.90 8.43 8.36
C THR A 46 -2.80 7.89 7.26
N GLU A 47 -2.22 7.48 6.15
CA GLU A 47 -2.99 6.89 5.06
C GLU A 47 -3.58 5.55 5.47
N MET A 48 -2.80 4.76 6.19
CA MET A 48 -3.28 3.47 6.70
C MET A 48 -4.44 3.67 7.66
N GLU A 49 -4.34 4.66 8.55
CA GLU A 49 -5.41 4.97 9.48
C GLU A 49 -6.68 5.40 8.75
N SER A 50 -6.55 6.24 7.73
CA SER A 50 -7.70 6.66 6.95
C SER A 50 -8.40 5.48 6.29
N TRP A 51 -7.61 4.56 5.78
CA TRP A 51 -8.17 3.37 5.14
C TRP A 51 -8.92 2.50 6.13
N LEU A 52 -8.33 2.28 7.31
CA LEU A 52 -8.91 1.36 8.28
C LEU A 52 -10.00 1.99 9.13
N GLN A 53 -9.93 3.28 9.40
CA GLN A 53 -10.84 3.92 10.35
C GLN A 53 -11.87 4.83 9.69
N SER A 54 -11.48 5.51 8.63
CA SER A 54 -12.37 6.47 7.98
C SER A 54 -13.14 5.88 6.81
N GLY A 55 -12.89 4.64 6.47
CA GLY A 55 -13.58 3.99 5.35
C GLY A 55 -13.12 4.45 3.98
N GLU A 56 -12.01 5.17 3.93
CA GLU A 56 -11.44 5.60 2.66
C GLU A 56 -10.91 4.40 1.90
N THR A 57 -11.10 4.36 0.59
CA THR A 57 -10.60 3.25 -0.21
C THR A 57 -9.13 3.49 -0.58
N LEU A 58 -8.43 2.40 -0.87
CA LEU A 58 -7.06 2.50 -1.35
C LEU A 58 -6.99 3.25 -2.67
N GLU A 59 -7.98 3.09 -3.51
CA GLU A 59 -8.04 3.83 -4.76
C GLU A 59 -8.04 5.34 -4.52
N GLN A 60 -8.82 5.78 -3.55
CA GLN A 60 -8.88 7.19 -3.21
C GLN A 60 -7.57 7.70 -2.65
N ILE A 61 -6.94 6.91 -1.80
CA ILE A 61 -5.67 7.29 -1.20
C ILE A 61 -4.58 7.40 -2.26
N ILE A 62 -4.49 6.43 -3.13
CA ILE A 62 -3.48 6.41 -4.18
C ILE A 62 -3.74 7.50 -5.20
N ALA A 63 -5.00 7.74 -5.54
CA ALA A 63 -5.35 8.80 -6.49
C ALA A 63 -4.97 10.17 -5.94
N ARG A 64 -5.19 10.38 -4.65
CA ARG A 64 -4.83 11.63 -4.02
C ARG A 64 -3.32 11.85 -4.06
N ARG A 65 -2.56 10.79 -3.80
CA ARG A 65 -1.11 10.87 -3.86
C ARG A 65 -0.64 11.16 -5.27
N ASN A 66 -1.25 10.53 -6.25
CA ASN A 66 -0.89 10.71 -7.66
C ASN A 66 -1.17 12.14 -8.12
N ASN A 67 -2.20 12.76 -7.58
CA ASN A 67 -2.59 14.12 -7.98
C ASN A 67 -1.76 15.21 -7.32
N ARG A 68 -0.88 14.86 -6.43
CA ARG A 68 -0.06 15.85 -5.73
C ARG A 68 1.16 16.30 -6.51
N ALA A 69 1.40 15.70 -7.60
CA ALA A 69 2.60 16.00 -8.40
C ALA A 69 2.71 17.47 -8.81
#